data_2499da9723c5249813043c998fca1977
#
_entry.id   2499da9723c5249813043c998fca1977
#
_cell.length_a   1.000
_cell.length_b   1.000
_cell.length_c   1.000
_cell.angle_alpha   90.00
_cell.angle_beta   90.00
_cell.angle_gamma   90.00
#
_symmetry.space_group_name_H-M   'P 1'
#
loop_
_entity.id
_entity.type
_entity.pdbx_description
1 polymer ?
#
loop_
_entity_poly.entity_id
_entity_poly.type
_entity_poly.pdbx_seq_one_letter_code
_entity_poly.pdbx_strand_id
1 'polypeptide(L)'
;DLRMSRGLGDVYKRQLVESALDKVKIIEDMGYDQLVISIKSSDVLMCAKAHELIAQKTDYPLHVGITEAGTLFSGNIKSAVGLGIILYQGIGDTIRVSLTGDPSEEVKSAKRILKTLGLRNGGIEVVSCPTCGRTQIDLIGLANKVEDMVQDIPLDIKVAVMGCVVNGPGEAKEADIGIAGGKGVGLLIKKGEIIKKVPEEQLLSLIHI
;
A
#
# COMPACT_ATOMS: atom_id res chain seq x y z
N ASP A 1 -25.23 -13.65 -18.14
CA ASP A 1 -24.34 -13.74 -19.32
C ASP A 1 -23.20 -12.75 -19.18
N LEU A 2 -22.03 -13.27 -18.88
CA LEU A 2 -20.79 -12.48 -18.68
C LEU A 2 -20.36 -11.66 -19.90
N ARG A 3 -20.88 -11.95 -21.08
CA ARG A 3 -20.56 -11.24 -22.32
C ARG A 3 -21.38 -9.96 -22.47
N MET A 4 -22.65 -9.96 -22.05
CA MET A 4 -23.49 -8.75 -22.08
C MET A 4 -23.03 -7.72 -21.05
N SER A 5 -22.60 -8.16 -19.85
CA SER A 5 -22.07 -7.25 -18.84
C SER A 5 -20.75 -6.57 -19.25
N ARG A 6 -19.93 -7.23 -20.07
CA ARG A 6 -18.70 -6.63 -20.63
C ARG A 6 -19.02 -5.49 -21.62
N GLY A 7 -20.01 -5.63 -22.47
CA GLY A 7 -20.39 -4.59 -23.43
C GLY A 7 -20.93 -3.33 -22.74
N LEU A 8 -21.80 -3.46 -21.73
CA LEU A 8 -22.31 -2.36 -20.94
C LEU A 8 -21.18 -1.66 -20.14
N GLY A 9 -20.29 -2.43 -19.54
CA GLY A 9 -19.13 -1.88 -18.83
C GLY A 9 -18.22 -1.04 -19.74
N ASP A 10 -18.05 -1.42 -20.99
CA ASP A 10 -17.24 -0.65 -21.96
C ASP A 10 -17.92 0.66 -22.39
N VAL A 11 -19.24 0.68 -22.48
CA VAL A 11 -20.01 1.91 -22.72
C VAL A 11 -19.83 2.91 -21.59
N TYR A 12 -20.02 2.48 -20.33
CA TYR A 12 -19.87 3.34 -19.16
C TYR A 12 -18.46 3.92 -19.01
N LYS A 13 -17.41 3.14 -19.29
CA LYS A 13 -16.02 3.62 -19.25
C LYS A 13 -15.79 4.74 -20.24
N ARG A 14 -16.29 4.61 -21.46
CA ARG A 14 -16.19 5.66 -22.49
C ARG A 14 -16.97 6.90 -22.12
N GLN A 15 -18.19 6.74 -21.59
CA GLN A 15 -19.01 7.87 -21.13
C GLN A 15 -18.33 8.68 -20.03
N LEU A 16 -17.67 8.02 -19.06
CA LEU A 16 -16.90 8.72 -18.03
C LEU A 16 -15.78 9.59 -18.63
N VAL A 17 -15.03 9.03 -19.57
CA VAL A 17 -13.93 9.73 -20.25
C VAL A 17 -14.46 10.85 -21.13
N GLU A 18 -15.48 10.62 -21.93
CA GLU A 18 -16.10 11.63 -22.79
C GLU A 18 -16.67 12.79 -21.96
N SER A 19 -17.40 12.48 -20.88
CA SER A 19 -17.90 13.50 -19.97
C SER A 19 -16.79 14.35 -19.34
N ALA A 20 -15.65 13.75 -18.98
CA ALA A 20 -14.52 14.50 -18.46
C ALA A 20 -13.90 15.41 -19.53
N LEU A 21 -13.65 14.89 -20.73
CA LEU A 21 -13.06 15.66 -21.84
C LEU A 21 -13.96 16.78 -22.32
N ASP A 22 -15.29 16.60 -22.33
CA ASP A 22 -16.23 17.67 -22.63
C ASP A 22 -16.12 18.83 -21.64
N LYS A 23 -15.91 18.56 -20.34
CA LYS A 23 -15.69 19.58 -19.32
C LYS A 23 -14.34 20.28 -19.49
N VAL A 24 -13.30 19.51 -19.80
CA VAL A 24 -11.97 20.07 -20.12
C VAL A 24 -12.10 21.05 -21.27
N LYS A 25 -12.75 20.65 -22.37
CA LYS A 25 -12.94 21.52 -23.53
C LYS A 25 -13.69 22.82 -23.21
N ILE A 26 -14.76 22.74 -22.41
CA ILE A 26 -15.51 23.95 -21.99
C ILE A 26 -14.58 24.91 -21.24
N ILE A 27 -13.70 24.42 -20.38
CA ILE A 27 -12.80 25.22 -19.57
C ILE A 27 -11.68 25.82 -20.46
N GLU A 28 -11.15 25.03 -21.38
CA GLU A 28 -10.16 25.50 -22.37
C GLU A 28 -10.73 26.59 -23.29
N ASP A 29 -11.98 26.43 -23.74
CA ASP A 29 -12.69 27.43 -24.55
C ASP A 29 -12.90 28.76 -23.78
N MET A 30 -12.84 28.72 -22.44
CA MET A 30 -12.82 29.92 -21.57
C MET A 30 -11.42 30.54 -21.40
N GLY A 31 -10.38 29.95 -22.02
CA GLY A 31 -8.99 30.40 -21.93
C GLY A 31 -8.26 29.98 -20.66
N TYR A 32 -8.69 28.89 -20.01
CA TYR A 32 -8.07 28.38 -18.78
C TYR A 32 -7.56 26.97 -18.97
N ASP A 33 -6.26 26.72 -18.62
CA ASP A 33 -5.55 25.45 -18.82
C ASP A 33 -4.92 24.85 -17.56
N GLN A 34 -5.10 25.51 -16.39
CA GLN A 34 -4.54 24.99 -15.12
C GLN A 34 -5.51 23.98 -14.50
N LEU A 35 -5.54 22.78 -15.08
CA LEU A 35 -6.51 21.75 -14.74
C LEU A 35 -5.87 20.51 -14.11
N VAL A 36 -6.61 19.86 -13.23
CA VAL A 36 -6.38 18.48 -12.78
C VAL A 36 -7.67 17.70 -13.00
N ILE A 37 -7.56 16.56 -13.68
CA ILE A 37 -8.73 15.75 -14.00
C ILE A 37 -8.88 14.64 -12.95
N SER A 38 -10.11 14.46 -12.45
CA SER A 38 -10.43 13.38 -11.53
C SER A 38 -11.63 12.57 -12.05
N ILE A 39 -11.36 11.34 -12.44
CA ILE A 39 -12.38 10.34 -12.79
C ILE A 39 -12.37 9.29 -11.70
N LYS A 40 -13.50 9.11 -11.00
CA LYS A 40 -13.60 8.14 -9.91
C LYS A 40 -14.80 7.23 -10.12
N SER A 41 -14.64 5.98 -9.73
CA SER A 41 -15.70 4.99 -9.71
C SER A 41 -15.55 4.11 -8.47
N SER A 42 -16.66 3.56 -8.02
CA SER A 42 -16.69 2.51 -6.99
C SER A 42 -16.37 1.12 -7.57
N ASP A 43 -16.47 0.95 -8.88
CA ASP A 43 -15.99 -0.24 -9.59
C ASP A 43 -14.51 -0.07 -9.95
N VAL A 44 -13.66 -0.93 -9.40
CA VAL A 44 -12.21 -0.87 -9.52
C VAL A 44 -11.75 -1.04 -10.98
N LEU A 45 -12.30 -2.02 -11.67
CA LEU A 45 -11.87 -2.33 -13.04
C LEU A 45 -12.37 -1.27 -14.04
N MET A 46 -13.58 -0.76 -13.80
CA MET A 46 -14.12 0.36 -14.57
C MET A 46 -13.27 1.61 -14.37
N CYS A 47 -12.91 1.92 -13.12
CA CYS A 47 -12.08 3.06 -12.77
C CYS A 47 -10.68 2.96 -13.43
N ALA A 48 -10.03 1.81 -13.32
CA ALA A 48 -8.72 1.58 -13.92
C ALA A 48 -8.75 1.74 -15.44
N LYS A 49 -9.74 1.15 -16.09
CA LYS A 49 -9.88 1.27 -17.56
C LYS A 49 -10.21 2.68 -18.02
N ALA A 50 -11.01 3.43 -17.25
CA ALA A 50 -11.30 4.84 -17.55
C ALA A 50 -10.02 5.68 -17.48
N HIS A 51 -9.16 5.45 -16.48
CA HIS A 51 -7.86 6.13 -16.36
C HIS A 51 -6.90 5.77 -17.51
N GLU A 52 -6.85 4.51 -17.90
CA GLU A 52 -6.08 4.06 -19.07
C GLU A 52 -6.53 4.77 -20.36
N LEU A 53 -7.83 4.95 -20.53
CA LEU A 53 -8.40 5.61 -21.71
C LEU A 53 -8.17 7.12 -21.70
N ILE A 54 -8.30 7.79 -20.56
CA ILE A 54 -8.13 9.24 -20.50
C ILE A 54 -6.65 9.64 -20.59
N ALA A 55 -5.74 8.86 -20.01
CA ALA A 55 -4.31 9.09 -20.11
C ALA A 55 -3.76 9.05 -21.55
N GLN A 56 -4.49 8.41 -22.47
CA GLN A 56 -4.17 8.41 -23.90
C GLN A 56 -4.71 9.63 -24.65
N LYS A 57 -5.54 10.47 -24.00
CA LYS A 57 -6.28 11.53 -24.66
C LYS A 57 -5.94 12.92 -24.16
N THR A 58 -5.22 13.04 -23.06
CA THR A 58 -4.86 14.31 -22.46
C THR A 58 -3.56 14.20 -21.68
N ASP A 59 -2.80 15.29 -21.62
CA ASP A 59 -1.59 15.45 -20.84
C ASP A 59 -1.86 16.15 -19.49
N TYR A 60 -3.10 16.47 -19.17
CA TYR A 60 -3.45 17.07 -17.88
C TYR A 60 -3.20 16.10 -16.73
N PRO A 61 -2.69 16.58 -15.58
CA PRO A 61 -2.50 15.77 -14.39
C PRO A 61 -3.77 15.04 -13.96
N LEU A 62 -3.62 13.76 -13.56
CA LEU A 62 -4.72 12.92 -13.15
C LEU A 62 -4.71 12.70 -11.63
N HIS A 63 -5.85 13.02 -11.01
CA HIS A 63 -6.09 12.72 -9.59
C HIS A 63 -6.85 11.41 -9.46
N VAL A 64 -6.13 10.36 -9.03
CA VAL A 64 -6.65 8.98 -9.03
C VAL A 64 -7.12 8.54 -7.65
N GLY A 65 -8.14 7.70 -7.63
CA GLY A 65 -8.70 7.14 -6.40
C GLY A 65 -9.95 6.32 -6.66
N ILE A 66 -10.26 5.42 -5.74
CA ILE A 66 -11.51 4.65 -5.76
C ILE A 66 -12.48 5.33 -4.81
N THR A 67 -13.67 5.68 -5.31
CA THR A 67 -14.72 6.28 -4.47
C THR A 67 -15.55 5.21 -3.78
N GLU A 68 -16.16 5.54 -2.64
CA GLU A 68 -17.02 4.60 -1.89
C GLU A 68 -16.31 3.27 -1.62
N ALA A 69 -15.04 3.33 -1.22
CA ALA A 69 -14.26 2.12 -1.06
C ALA A 69 -14.76 1.25 0.11
N GLY A 70 -15.28 1.85 1.17
CA GLY A 70 -15.88 1.17 2.30
C GLY A 70 -15.16 1.42 3.63
N THR A 71 -15.37 0.52 4.59
CA THR A 71 -14.73 0.57 5.91
C THR A 71 -13.22 0.37 5.83
N LEU A 72 -12.52 0.62 6.93
CA LEU A 72 -11.05 0.57 7.00
C LEU A 72 -10.48 -0.70 6.35
N PHE A 73 -10.96 -1.87 6.70
CA PHE A 73 -10.45 -3.13 6.16
C PHE A 73 -10.78 -3.31 4.67
N SER A 74 -12.08 -3.31 4.33
CA SER A 74 -12.54 -3.56 2.95
C SER A 74 -12.12 -2.43 2.01
N GLY A 75 -12.17 -1.18 2.49
CA GLY A 75 -11.80 -0.01 1.72
C GLY A 75 -10.31 0.05 1.41
N ASN A 76 -9.46 -0.38 2.32
CA ASN A 76 -8.02 -0.48 2.08
C ASN A 76 -7.69 -1.51 1.00
N ILE A 77 -8.31 -2.69 1.05
CA ILE A 77 -8.12 -3.72 0.01
C ILE A 77 -8.55 -3.17 -1.35
N LYS A 78 -9.76 -2.58 -1.41
CA LYS A 78 -10.33 -2.04 -2.65
C LYS A 78 -9.48 -0.91 -3.23
N SER A 79 -9.04 0.02 -2.38
CA SER A 79 -8.16 1.13 -2.77
C SER A 79 -6.79 0.65 -3.20
N ALA A 80 -6.18 -0.30 -2.48
CA ALA A 80 -4.87 -0.84 -2.83
C ALA A 80 -4.88 -1.55 -4.18
N VAL A 81 -5.93 -2.34 -4.45
CA VAL A 81 -6.09 -3.01 -5.76
C VAL A 81 -6.29 -1.97 -6.87
N GLY A 82 -7.22 -1.03 -6.68
CA GLY A 82 -7.55 -0.05 -7.71
C GLY A 82 -6.41 0.92 -8.02
N LEU A 83 -5.82 1.52 -6.98
CA LEU A 83 -4.66 2.39 -7.12
C LEU A 83 -3.45 1.62 -7.64
N GLY A 84 -3.24 0.38 -7.18
CA GLY A 84 -2.15 -0.47 -7.64
C GLY A 84 -2.20 -0.72 -9.14
N ILE A 85 -3.38 -1.04 -9.69
CA ILE A 85 -3.56 -1.26 -11.14
C ILE A 85 -3.27 0.02 -11.94
N ILE A 86 -3.73 1.17 -11.46
CA ILE A 86 -3.58 2.46 -12.18
C ILE A 86 -2.12 2.93 -12.10
N LEU A 87 -1.57 3.00 -10.90
CA LEU A 87 -0.21 3.50 -10.66
C LEU A 87 0.88 2.61 -11.28
N TYR A 88 0.66 1.28 -11.33
CA TYR A 88 1.59 0.35 -11.99
C TYR A 88 1.75 0.62 -13.48
N GLN A 89 0.75 1.23 -14.12
CA GLN A 89 0.80 1.65 -15.51
C GLN A 89 1.48 3.02 -15.71
N GLY A 90 1.99 3.64 -14.64
CA GLY A 90 2.55 4.99 -14.69
C GLY A 90 1.50 6.09 -14.80
N ILE A 91 0.24 5.80 -14.49
CA ILE A 91 -0.89 6.73 -14.58
C ILE A 91 -1.21 7.30 -13.19
N GLY A 92 -1.32 8.62 -13.08
CA GLY A 92 -1.73 9.32 -11.87
C GLY A 92 -0.61 10.17 -11.26
N ASP A 93 -0.94 11.44 -10.98
CA ASP A 93 -0.03 12.45 -10.44
C ASP A 93 -0.31 12.72 -8.96
N THR A 94 -1.55 12.60 -8.56
CA THR A 94 -1.99 12.66 -7.17
C THR A 94 -2.98 11.56 -6.86
N ILE A 95 -3.04 11.14 -5.58
CA ILE A 95 -3.92 10.04 -5.16
C ILE A 95 -4.83 10.45 -4.01
N ARG A 96 -5.97 9.76 -3.91
CA ARG A 96 -6.83 9.81 -2.76
C ARG A 96 -7.31 8.40 -2.39
N VAL A 97 -7.19 8.05 -1.13
CA VAL A 97 -7.88 6.91 -0.51
C VAL A 97 -9.15 7.46 0.14
N SER A 98 -10.27 6.76 -0.01
CA SER A 98 -11.56 7.15 0.57
C SER A 98 -12.07 6.02 1.46
N LEU A 99 -12.10 6.26 2.77
CA LEU A 99 -12.51 5.30 3.78
C LEU A 99 -13.64 5.85 4.65
N THR A 100 -14.48 4.94 5.14
CA THR A 100 -15.41 5.27 6.22
C THR A 100 -14.66 5.15 7.54
N GLY A 101 -14.04 6.26 7.99
CA GLY A 101 -13.20 6.29 9.18
C GLY A 101 -12.50 7.64 9.38
N ASP A 102 -11.52 7.67 10.26
CA ASP A 102 -10.70 8.86 10.51
C ASP A 102 -9.89 9.21 9.24
N PRO A 103 -9.89 10.49 8.80
CA PRO A 103 -9.12 10.92 7.63
C PRO A 103 -7.61 10.63 7.71
N SER A 104 -7.05 10.56 8.91
CA SER A 104 -5.64 10.21 9.11
C SER A 104 -5.31 8.79 8.59
N GLU A 105 -6.25 7.87 8.70
CA GLU A 105 -6.11 6.51 8.19
C GLU A 105 -6.06 6.45 6.66
N GLU A 106 -6.75 7.36 5.98
CA GLU A 106 -6.66 7.50 4.51
C GLU A 106 -5.23 7.88 4.08
N VAL A 107 -4.60 8.80 4.82
CA VAL A 107 -3.22 9.25 4.56
C VAL A 107 -2.22 8.13 4.85
N LYS A 108 -2.38 7.40 5.96
CA LYS A 108 -1.53 6.24 6.30
C LYS A 108 -1.62 5.18 5.21
N SER A 109 -2.83 4.84 4.78
CA SER A 109 -3.10 3.87 3.72
C SER A 109 -2.50 4.30 2.39
N ALA A 110 -2.67 5.57 2.01
CA ALA A 110 -2.10 6.13 0.79
C ALA A 110 -0.57 6.03 0.77
N LYS A 111 0.08 6.42 1.87
CA LYS A 111 1.55 6.30 2.03
C LYS A 111 2.01 4.85 1.91
N ARG A 112 1.28 3.91 2.52
CA ARG A 112 1.59 2.48 2.48
C ARG A 112 1.45 1.90 1.06
N ILE A 113 0.38 2.25 0.34
CA ILE A 113 0.18 1.84 -1.05
C ILE A 113 1.33 2.33 -1.93
N LEU A 114 1.68 3.62 -1.84
CA LEU A 114 2.79 4.19 -2.62
C LEU A 114 4.13 3.54 -2.29
N LYS A 115 4.39 3.25 -1.01
CA LYS A 115 5.62 2.55 -0.60
C LYS A 115 5.68 1.13 -1.14
N THR A 116 4.57 0.39 -1.05
CA THR A 116 4.47 -0.99 -1.58
C THR A 116 4.74 -1.06 -3.09
N LEU A 117 4.39 0.00 -3.82
CA LEU A 117 4.65 0.12 -5.26
C LEU A 117 6.04 0.70 -5.60
N GLY A 118 6.86 1.03 -4.60
CA GLY A 118 8.16 1.67 -4.82
C GLY A 118 8.08 3.12 -5.32
N LEU A 119 6.90 3.75 -5.25
CA LEU A 119 6.65 5.13 -5.68
C LEU A 119 6.92 6.16 -4.57
N ARG A 120 7.17 5.69 -3.36
CA ARG A 120 7.52 6.53 -2.21
C ARG A 120 8.63 5.87 -1.42
N ASN A 121 9.69 6.62 -1.15
CA ASN A 121 10.79 6.22 -0.28
C ASN A 121 10.56 6.73 1.14
N GLY A 122 11.28 6.12 2.09
CA GLY A 122 11.26 6.50 3.50
C GLY A 122 10.22 5.76 4.35
N GLY A 123 10.47 5.76 5.64
CA GLY A 123 9.74 4.99 6.64
C GLY A 123 10.21 3.53 6.71
N ILE A 124 10.02 2.92 7.86
CA ILE A 124 10.46 1.53 8.11
C ILE A 124 9.48 0.55 7.44
N GLU A 125 10.04 -0.44 6.73
CA GLU A 125 9.28 -1.59 6.23
C GLU A 125 9.40 -2.73 7.24
N VAL A 126 8.27 -3.14 7.83
CA VAL A 126 8.24 -4.31 8.71
C VAL A 126 7.85 -5.54 7.90
N VAL A 127 8.70 -6.56 7.90
CA VAL A 127 8.42 -7.88 7.31
C VAL A 127 8.34 -8.91 8.42
N SER A 128 7.31 -9.73 8.38
CA SER A 128 7.15 -10.83 9.34
C SER A 128 6.85 -12.14 8.61
N CYS A 129 7.32 -13.25 9.17
CA CYS A 129 6.97 -14.56 8.65
C CYS A 129 5.51 -14.92 9.01
N PRO A 130 4.86 -15.79 8.23
CA PRO A 130 3.54 -16.30 8.60
C PRO A 130 3.67 -17.19 9.86
N THR A 131 2.61 -17.21 10.67
CA THR A 131 2.52 -18.13 11.81
C THR A 131 2.47 -19.58 11.30
N CYS A 132 3.56 -20.30 11.42
CA CYS A 132 3.65 -21.70 11.02
C CYS A 132 3.85 -22.61 12.23
N GLY A 133 3.88 -23.93 12.05
CA GLY A 133 4.10 -24.90 13.13
C GLY A 133 5.45 -24.80 13.88
N ARG A 134 6.36 -23.94 13.41
CA ARG A 134 7.66 -23.66 14.07
C ARG A 134 7.64 -22.40 14.92
N THR A 135 6.57 -21.61 14.87
CA THR A 135 6.43 -20.40 15.69
C THR A 135 6.38 -20.78 17.17
N GLN A 136 7.25 -20.20 17.98
CA GLN A 136 7.43 -20.54 19.40
C GLN A 136 7.13 -19.36 20.34
N ILE A 137 6.78 -18.21 19.80
CA ILE A 137 6.51 -16.96 20.52
C ILE A 137 5.17 -16.37 20.09
N ASP A 138 4.65 -15.37 20.79
CA ASP A 138 3.55 -14.54 20.31
C ASP A 138 4.03 -13.62 19.18
N LEU A 139 4.18 -14.21 17.99
CA LEU A 139 4.65 -13.50 16.80
C LEU A 139 3.70 -12.39 16.38
N ILE A 140 2.39 -12.63 16.46
CA ILE A 140 1.37 -11.65 16.04
C ILE A 140 1.45 -10.41 16.92
N GLY A 141 1.43 -10.59 18.24
CA GLY A 141 1.55 -9.49 19.18
C GLY A 141 2.87 -8.74 19.06
N LEU A 142 3.98 -9.46 18.83
CA LEU A 142 5.29 -8.86 18.64
C LEU A 142 5.38 -8.05 17.35
N ALA A 143 4.90 -8.59 16.24
CA ALA A 143 4.93 -7.90 14.93
C ALA A 143 4.09 -6.61 14.95
N ASN A 144 2.88 -6.66 15.52
CA ASN A 144 2.03 -5.49 15.66
C ASN A 144 2.69 -4.40 16.54
N LYS A 145 3.28 -4.78 17.67
CA LYS A 145 3.99 -3.83 18.53
C LYS A 145 5.18 -3.18 17.83
N VAL A 146 5.94 -3.96 17.06
CA VAL A 146 7.06 -3.43 16.27
C VAL A 146 6.54 -2.47 15.21
N GLU A 147 5.48 -2.83 14.49
CA GLU A 147 4.87 -1.97 13.47
C GLU A 147 4.40 -0.65 14.05
N ASP A 148 3.71 -0.67 15.20
CA ASP A 148 3.25 0.53 15.90
C ASP A 148 4.42 1.42 16.36
N MET A 149 5.50 0.81 16.86
CA MET A 149 6.69 1.55 17.30
C MET A 149 7.43 2.27 16.17
N VAL A 150 7.44 1.71 14.98
CA VAL A 150 8.26 2.22 13.87
C VAL A 150 7.49 2.99 12.81
N GLN A 151 6.14 3.05 12.90
CA GLN A 151 5.28 3.62 11.86
C GLN A 151 5.59 5.08 11.51
N ASP A 152 6.03 5.88 12.48
CA ASP A 152 6.31 7.31 12.33
C ASP A 152 7.80 7.62 12.16
N ILE A 153 8.67 6.61 12.15
CA ILE A 153 10.11 6.78 12.01
C ILE A 153 10.45 6.93 10.51
N PRO A 154 11.08 8.05 10.10
CA PRO A 154 11.32 8.33 8.67
C PRO A 154 12.54 7.62 8.08
N LEU A 155 13.11 6.64 8.77
CA LEU A 155 14.26 5.88 8.28
C LEU A 155 13.84 4.90 7.18
N ASP A 156 14.60 4.85 6.10
CA ASP A 156 14.38 3.93 4.98
C ASP A 156 15.14 2.63 5.22
N ILE A 157 14.62 1.81 6.12
CA ILE A 157 15.19 0.50 6.48
C ILE A 157 14.11 -0.58 6.53
N LYS A 158 14.55 -1.82 6.40
CA LYS A 158 13.72 -3.01 6.50
C LYS A 158 13.98 -3.71 7.85
N VAL A 159 12.91 -3.90 8.63
CA VAL A 159 12.94 -4.59 9.93
C VAL A 159 12.22 -5.93 9.81
N ALA A 160 12.88 -7.03 10.19
CA ALA A 160 12.31 -8.36 10.15
C ALA A 160 11.86 -8.81 11.55
N VAL A 161 10.66 -9.39 11.63
CA VAL A 161 10.13 -10.02 12.86
C VAL A 161 9.82 -11.49 12.58
N MET A 162 10.61 -12.39 13.15
CA MET A 162 10.56 -13.82 12.83
C MET A 162 10.16 -14.66 14.04
N GLY A 163 9.24 -15.61 13.83
CA GLY A 163 8.65 -16.43 14.89
C GLY A 163 9.46 -17.66 15.30
N CYS A 164 10.61 -17.93 14.67
CA CYS A 164 11.48 -19.04 15.08
C CYS A 164 12.96 -18.73 14.83
N VAL A 165 13.82 -19.28 15.69
CA VAL A 165 15.28 -19.10 15.62
C VAL A 165 15.96 -19.98 14.56
N VAL A 166 15.25 -20.94 13.97
CA VAL A 166 15.81 -21.88 12.99
C VAL A 166 15.86 -21.25 11.59
N ASN A 167 14.73 -20.82 11.08
CA ASN A 167 14.62 -20.22 9.75
C ASN A 167 14.74 -18.70 9.80
N GLY A 168 14.45 -18.08 10.96
CA GLY A 168 14.42 -16.63 11.14
C GLY A 168 15.66 -15.92 10.61
N PRO A 169 16.89 -16.35 10.91
CA PRO A 169 18.10 -15.70 10.38
C PRO A 169 18.18 -15.71 8.86
N GLY A 170 17.78 -16.83 8.22
CA GLY A 170 17.77 -16.96 6.77
C GLY A 170 16.69 -16.09 6.10
N GLU A 171 15.50 -16.05 6.69
CA GLU A 171 14.36 -15.24 6.21
C GLU A 171 14.57 -13.74 6.45
N ALA A 172 15.35 -13.36 7.48
CA ALA A 172 15.72 -11.99 7.79
C ALA A 172 16.94 -11.46 7.00
N LYS A 173 17.51 -12.25 6.08
CA LYS A 173 18.76 -11.91 5.38
C LYS A 173 18.69 -10.60 4.59
N GLU A 174 17.54 -10.35 4.00
CA GLU A 174 17.29 -9.14 3.20
C GLU A 174 16.89 -7.90 4.05
N ALA A 175 16.76 -8.09 5.38
CA ALA A 175 16.45 -7.00 6.29
C ALA A 175 17.73 -6.35 6.83
N ASP A 176 17.67 -5.04 7.09
CA ASP A 176 18.78 -4.30 7.69
C ASP A 176 18.98 -4.71 9.14
N ILE A 177 17.87 -4.93 9.85
CA ILE A 177 17.84 -5.44 11.22
C ILE A 177 16.65 -6.41 11.38
N GLY A 178 16.79 -7.41 12.22
CA GLY A 178 15.71 -8.34 12.50
C GLY A 178 15.79 -8.93 13.89
N ILE A 179 14.64 -9.38 14.36
CA ILE A 179 14.52 -10.19 15.57
C ILE A 179 13.90 -11.54 15.24
N ALA A 180 14.37 -12.58 15.90
CA ALA A 180 13.77 -13.90 15.80
C ALA A 180 13.57 -14.47 17.19
N GLY A 181 12.35 -14.92 17.50
CA GLY A 181 12.01 -15.52 18.77
C GLY A 181 12.01 -17.04 18.73
N GLY A 182 12.47 -17.63 19.83
CA GLY A 182 12.38 -19.05 20.09
C GLY A 182 12.00 -19.29 21.55
N LYS A 183 11.81 -20.53 21.95
CA LYS A 183 11.38 -20.88 23.30
C LYS A 183 12.41 -20.39 24.33
N GLY A 184 12.09 -19.30 25.04
CA GLY A 184 12.93 -18.67 26.04
C GLY A 184 14.17 -17.96 25.51
N VAL A 185 14.31 -17.80 24.17
CA VAL A 185 15.47 -17.15 23.56
C VAL A 185 15.03 -16.19 22.43
N GLY A 186 15.70 -15.04 22.37
CA GLY A 186 15.57 -14.06 21.31
C GLY A 186 16.90 -13.86 20.61
N LEU A 187 16.85 -13.63 19.30
CA LEU A 187 18.01 -13.32 18.47
C LEU A 187 17.86 -11.92 17.90
N LEU A 188 18.93 -11.13 17.95
CA LEU A 188 19.10 -9.94 17.13
C LEU A 188 19.89 -10.32 15.89
N ILE A 189 19.37 -9.95 14.72
CA ILE A 189 19.93 -10.29 13.42
C ILE A 189 20.21 -9.01 12.67
N LYS A 190 21.34 -8.93 12.00
CA LYS A 190 21.69 -7.83 11.10
C LYS A 190 22.21 -8.42 9.80
N LYS A 191 21.52 -8.14 8.69
CA LYS A 191 21.86 -8.66 7.36
C LYS A 191 22.09 -10.18 7.32
N GLY A 192 21.24 -10.91 8.02
CA GLY A 192 21.30 -12.38 8.10
C GLY A 192 22.25 -12.95 9.16
N GLU A 193 23.09 -12.12 9.80
CA GLU A 193 24.01 -12.56 10.85
C GLU A 193 23.41 -12.37 12.25
N ILE A 194 23.61 -13.37 13.11
CA ILE A 194 23.17 -13.28 14.52
C ILE A 194 24.19 -12.44 15.29
N ILE A 195 23.77 -11.24 15.71
CA ILE A 195 24.62 -10.29 16.44
C ILE A 195 24.52 -10.52 17.95
N LYS A 196 23.33 -10.87 18.46
CA LYS A 196 23.13 -11.02 19.89
C LYS A 196 22.07 -12.07 20.20
N LYS A 197 22.24 -12.78 21.30
CA LYS A 197 21.23 -13.64 21.91
C LYS A 197 20.77 -13.00 23.23
N VAL A 198 19.48 -12.99 23.48
CA VAL A 198 18.86 -12.43 24.66
C VAL A 198 17.73 -13.35 25.15
N PRO A 199 17.24 -13.22 26.38
CA PRO A 199 15.97 -13.81 26.79
C PRO A 199 14.83 -13.31 25.90
N GLU A 200 13.82 -14.17 25.66
CA GLU A 200 12.65 -13.85 24.82
C GLU A 200 11.98 -12.53 25.21
N GLU A 201 11.85 -12.28 26.51
CA GLU A 201 11.21 -11.08 27.10
C GLU A 201 11.89 -9.77 26.67
N GLN A 202 13.15 -9.82 26.25
CA GLN A 202 13.93 -8.66 25.82
C GLN A 202 13.89 -8.42 24.31
N LEU A 203 13.20 -9.24 23.53
CA LEU A 203 13.15 -9.12 22.07
C LEU A 203 12.72 -7.73 21.60
N LEU A 204 11.63 -7.20 22.19
CA LEU A 204 11.11 -5.89 21.81
C LEU A 204 12.11 -4.76 22.12
N SER A 205 12.89 -4.89 23.20
CA SER A 205 13.89 -3.88 23.58
C SER A 205 15.09 -3.81 22.62
N LEU A 206 15.27 -4.81 21.74
CA LEU A 206 16.33 -4.83 20.75
C LEU A 206 16.04 -3.96 19.53
N ILE A 207 14.77 -3.58 19.31
CA ILE A 207 14.34 -2.70 18.21
C ILE A 207 14.16 -1.26 18.71
N HIS A 208 15.08 -0.77 19.52
CA HIS A 208 15.21 0.66 19.76
C HIS A 208 16.09 1.25 18.66
N ILE A 209 15.44 1.93 17.73
CA ILE A 209 16.08 2.67 16.64
C ILE A 209 16.12 4.14 17.00
#